data_982672fca99a9d827a20f8bb2d27b173
#
_entry.id   982672fca99a9d827a20f8bb2d27b173
#
_cell.length_a   1.000
_cell.length_b   1.000
_cell.length_c   1.000
_cell.angle_alpha   90.00
_cell.angle_beta   90.00
_cell.angle_gamma   90.00
#
_symmetry.space_group_name_H-M   'P 1'
#
loop_
_entity.id
_entity.type
_entity.pdbx_description
1 polymer ?
#
loop_
_entity_poly.entity_id
_entity_poly.type
_entity_poly.pdbx_seq_one_letter_code
_entity_poly.pdbx_strand_id
1 'polypeptide(L)'
;MSKCIAVVISEDPCITARPVEALRIALGLCSGDHQTTVVLLGRATTLIMKDTEDIIDIDVLEKYLPSFKHLAVPFVVESGTATNVWSDDFSVTTRTTDEIRRFIRSADRSLIF
;
A
#
# COMPACT_ATOMS: atom_id res chain seq x y z
N MET A 1 -11.67 11.08 16.43
CA MET A 1 -11.04 9.90 17.04
C MET A 1 -10.29 9.11 15.97
N SER A 2 -9.00 8.88 16.15
CA SER A 2 -8.24 8.13 15.16
C SER A 2 -8.55 6.63 15.26
N LYS A 3 -8.52 5.95 14.11
CA LYS A 3 -8.72 4.51 14.00
C LYS A 3 -7.53 3.89 13.31
N CYS A 4 -7.26 2.63 13.61
CA CYS A 4 -6.25 1.83 12.92
C CYS A 4 -6.92 1.15 11.72
N ILE A 5 -6.50 1.51 10.51
CA ILE A 5 -7.12 1.02 9.29
C ILE A 5 -6.08 0.26 8.46
N ALA A 6 -6.45 -0.94 8.03
CA ALA A 6 -5.67 -1.74 7.10
C ALA A 6 -6.28 -1.62 5.70
N VAL A 7 -5.51 -1.14 4.74
CA VAL A 7 -5.91 -1.14 3.33
C VAL A 7 -5.17 -2.29 2.66
N VAL A 8 -5.88 -3.37 2.34
CA VAL A 8 -5.29 -4.59 1.79
C VAL A 8 -5.52 -4.62 0.28
N ILE A 9 -4.45 -4.67 -0.48
CA ILE A 9 -4.50 -4.68 -1.93
C ILE A 9 -3.90 -5.99 -2.44
N SER A 10 -4.67 -6.76 -3.20
CA SER A 10 -4.22 -8.03 -3.77
C SER A 10 -4.37 -8.09 -5.28
N GLU A 11 -5.03 -7.14 -5.91
CA GLU A 11 -5.22 -7.15 -7.36
C GLU A 11 -3.98 -6.63 -8.09
N ASP A 12 -3.83 -7.05 -9.34
CA ASP A 12 -2.69 -6.67 -10.17
C ASP A 12 -2.88 -5.25 -10.72
N PRO A 13 -1.99 -4.30 -10.38
CA PRO A 13 -2.12 -2.92 -10.85
C PRO A 13 -1.91 -2.76 -12.35
N CYS A 14 -1.39 -3.78 -13.02
CA CYS A 14 -1.22 -3.75 -14.48
C CYS A 14 -2.48 -4.21 -15.22
N ILE A 15 -3.47 -4.75 -14.51
CA ILE A 15 -4.71 -5.27 -15.08
C ILE A 15 -5.92 -4.41 -14.75
N THR A 16 -5.93 -3.80 -13.58
CA THR A 16 -7.08 -3.02 -13.09
C THR A 16 -6.62 -1.72 -12.44
N ALA A 17 -7.48 -0.73 -12.42
CA ALA A 17 -7.23 0.56 -11.77
C ALA A 17 -7.46 0.51 -10.25
N ARG A 18 -8.00 -0.56 -9.71
CA ARG A 18 -8.35 -0.64 -8.29
C ARG A 18 -7.16 -0.46 -7.34
N PRO A 19 -5.97 -1.03 -7.60
CA PRO A 19 -4.83 -0.80 -6.71
C PRO A 19 -4.44 0.68 -6.58
N VAL A 20 -4.39 1.43 -7.67
CA VAL A 20 -4.08 2.86 -7.61
C VAL A 20 -5.18 3.62 -6.89
N GLU A 21 -6.44 3.27 -7.14
CA GLU A 21 -7.58 3.87 -6.44
C GLU A 21 -7.51 3.59 -4.94
N ALA A 22 -7.12 2.38 -4.54
CA ALA A 22 -6.95 2.02 -3.14
C ALA A 22 -5.86 2.88 -2.48
N LEU A 23 -4.77 3.17 -3.17
CA LEU A 23 -3.73 4.04 -2.65
C LEU A 23 -4.24 5.46 -2.44
N ARG A 24 -5.05 5.96 -3.34
CA ARG A 24 -5.66 7.28 -3.21
C ARG A 24 -6.55 7.35 -1.96
N ILE A 25 -7.33 6.30 -1.72
CA ILE A 25 -8.17 6.19 -0.53
C ILE A 25 -7.31 6.13 0.74
N ALA A 26 -6.25 5.33 0.74
CA ALA A 26 -5.35 5.22 1.88
C ALA A 26 -4.72 6.57 2.23
N LEU A 27 -4.32 7.33 1.22
CA LEU A 27 -3.74 8.65 1.42
C LEU A 27 -4.75 9.60 2.08
N GLY A 28 -6.01 9.56 1.63
CA GLY A 28 -7.08 10.37 2.22
C GLY A 28 -7.33 10.01 3.68
N LEU A 29 -7.28 8.72 4.03
CA LEU A 29 -7.45 8.26 5.41
C LEU A 29 -6.29 8.73 6.30
N CYS A 30 -5.06 8.67 5.80
CA CYS A 30 -3.91 9.20 6.53
C CYS A 30 -4.04 10.70 6.79
N SER A 31 -4.50 11.45 5.80
CA SER A 31 -4.71 12.89 5.94
C SER A 31 -5.81 13.21 6.94
N GLY A 32 -6.73 12.28 7.18
CA GLY A 32 -7.83 12.42 8.15
C GLY A 32 -7.49 11.95 9.55
N ASP A 33 -6.22 11.87 9.91
CA ASP A 33 -5.73 11.48 11.24
C ASP A 33 -5.97 10.01 11.62
N HIS A 34 -6.25 9.15 10.65
CA HIS A 34 -6.33 7.72 10.89
C HIS A 34 -4.96 7.08 10.73
N GLN A 35 -4.64 6.10 11.57
CA GLN A 35 -3.43 5.29 11.41
C GLN A 35 -3.70 4.28 10.31
N THR A 36 -3.22 4.56 9.11
CA THR A 36 -3.49 3.74 7.93
C THR A 36 -2.23 3.02 7.50
N THR A 37 -2.33 1.69 7.35
CA THR A 37 -1.26 0.85 6.83
C THR A 37 -1.74 0.19 5.55
N VAL A 38 -0.92 0.23 4.52
CA VAL A 38 -1.22 -0.43 3.24
C VAL A 38 -0.52 -1.79 3.23
N VAL A 39 -1.29 -2.86 3.03
CA VAL A 39 -0.77 -4.22 2.93
C VAL A 39 -0.84 -4.65 1.47
N LEU A 40 0.30 -4.96 0.87
CA LEU A 40 0.39 -5.36 -0.53
C LEU A 40 0.65 -6.86 -0.62
N LEU A 41 -0.25 -7.58 -1.28
CA LEU A 41 -0.17 -9.03 -1.44
C LEU A 41 -0.02 -9.40 -2.92
N GLY A 42 0.78 -10.42 -3.19
CA GLY A 42 0.94 -10.94 -4.54
C GLY A 42 1.40 -9.85 -5.52
N ARG A 43 0.70 -9.72 -6.63
CA ARG A 43 1.07 -8.78 -7.69
C ARG A 43 0.87 -7.32 -7.34
N ALA A 44 0.14 -7.01 -6.28
CA ALA A 44 -0.03 -5.64 -5.83
C ALA A 44 1.28 -4.99 -5.42
N THR A 45 2.31 -5.77 -5.09
CA THR A 45 3.64 -5.25 -4.76
C THR A 45 4.27 -4.47 -5.92
N THR A 46 3.80 -4.66 -7.14
CA THR A 46 4.25 -3.89 -8.30
C THR A 46 4.07 -2.39 -8.12
N LEU A 47 3.07 -1.97 -7.33
CA LEU A 47 2.79 -0.55 -7.08
C LEU A 47 3.99 0.22 -6.53
N ILE A 48 4.83 -0.44 -5.75
CA ILE A 48 5.96 0.22 -5.06
C ILE A 48 7.32 -0.15 -5.63
N MET A 49 7.34 -0.88 -6.75
CA MET A 49 8.59 -1.25 -7.43
C MET A 49 9.18 -0.08 -8.20
N LYS A 50 10.49 -0.13 -8.41
CA LYS A 50 11.17 0.78 -9.32
C LYS A 50 10.84 0.42 -10.76
N ASP A 51 10.95 1.38 -11.65
CA ASP A 51 10.86 1.17 -13.10
C ASP A 51 9.59 0.46 -13.57
N THR A 52 8.46 0.78 -12.97
CA THR A 52 7.17 0.22 -13.35
C THR A 52 6.45 1.15 -14.31
N GLU A 53 6.19 0.67 -15.53
CA GLU A 53 5.56 1.47 -16.59
C GLU A 53 4.14 1.02 -16.93
N ASP A 54 3.80 -0.23 -16.60
CA ASP A 54 2.55 -0.85 -17.04
C ASP A 54 1.40 -0.72 -16.04
N ILE A 55 1.57 0.05 -14.98
CA ILE A 55 0.52 0.27 -13.99
C ILE A 55 -0.58 1.12 -14.62
N ILE A 56 -1.83 0.63 -14.48
CA ILE A 56 -2.99 1.40 -14.93
C ILE A 56 -3.14 2.63 -14.03
N ASP A 57 -3.33 3.79 -14.65
CA ASP A 57 -3.40 5.09 -13.97
C ASP A 57 -2.09 5.48 -13.28
N ILE A 58 -0.95 5.09 -13.86
CA ILE A 58 0.37 5.44 -13.32
C ILE A 58 0.52 6.95 -13.12
N ASP A 59 -0.07 7.77 -13.95
CA ASP A 59 -0.02 9.23 -13.83
C ASP A 59 -0.66 9.70 -12.52
N VAL A 60 -1.73 9.05 -12.10
CA VAL A 60 -2.40 9.34 -10.83
C VAL A 60 -1.48 8.96 -9.67
N LEU A 61 -0.86 7.78 -9.75
CA LEU A 61 0.08 7.33 -8.73
C LEU A 61 1.25 8.30 -8.59
N GLU A 62 1.87 8.68 -9.70
CA GLU A 62 3.01 9.61 -9.70
C GLU A 62 2.66 10.95 -9.08
N LYS A 63 1.45 11.43 -9.31
CA LYS A 63 0.97 12.68 -8.74
C LYS A 63 0.94 12.66 -7.21
N TYR A 64 0.68 11.49 -6.62
CA TYR A 64 0.55 11.34 -5.17
C TYR A 64 1.84 10.89 -4.47
N LEU A 65 2.89 10.51 -5.21
CA LEU A 65 4.15 10.05 -4.62
C LEU A 65 4.72 11.01 -3.57
N PRO A 66 4.80 12.33 -3.82
CA PRO A 66 5.32 13.25 -2.80
C PRO A 66 4.53 13.21 -1.50
N SER A 67 3.22 13.03 -1.58
CA SER A 67 2.35 12.96 -0.41
C SER A 67 2.59 11.69 0.40
N PHE A 68 2.78 10.55 -0.27
CA PHE A 68 3.13 9.30 0.41
C PHE A 68 4.43 9.43 1.18
N LYS A 69 5.43 10.06 0.57
CA LYS A 69 6.73 10.28 1.20
C LYS A 69 6.61 11.25 2.39
N HIS A 70 5.88 12.35 2.21
CA HIS A 70 5.69 13.36 3.24
C HIS A 70 4.96 12.80 4.46
N LEU A 71 3.90 12.02 4.25
CA LEU A 71 3.11 11.43 5.34
C LEU A 71 3.73 10.14 5.88
N ALA A 72 4.78 9.62 5.24
CA ALA A 72 5.44 8.37 5.61
C ALA A 72 4.44 7.23 5.80
N VAL A 73 3.51 7.08 4.86
CA VAL A 73 2.48 6.03 4.91
C VAL A 73 3.17 4.66 4.95
N PRO A 74 2.90 3.83 5.98
CA PRO A 74 3.55 2.53 6.08
C PRO A 74 2.98 1.52 5.09
N PHE A 75 3.87 0.81 4.40
CA PHE A 75 3.53 -0.28 3.49
C PHE A 75 4.10 -1.57 4.05
N VAL A 76 3.30 -2.63 4.02
CA VAL A 76 3.68 -3.96 4.50
C VAL A 76 3.61 -4.95 3.35
N VAL A 77 4.67 -5.73 3.17
CA VAL A 77 4.72 -6.82 2.19
C VAL A 77 5.10 -8.13 2.90
N GLU A 78 4.78 -9.27 2.29
CA GLU A 78 5.12 -10.57 2.87
C GLU A 78 6.64 -10.81 2.85
N SER A 79 7.14 -11.47 3.88
CA SER A 79 8.54 -11.92 3.94
C SER A 79 8.85 -12.83 2.75
N GLY A 80 10.06 -12.70 2.22
CA GLY A 80 10.48 -13.44 1.03
C GLY A 80 10.28 -12.67 -0.27
N THR A 81 9.56 -11.55 -0.23
CA THR A 81 9.45 -10.67 -1.38
C THR A 81 10.77 -9.90 -1.55
N ALA A 82 11.26 -9.80 -2.79
CA ALA A 82 12.51 -9.07 -3.06
C ALA A 82 12.38 -7.61 -2.65
N THR A 83 13.28 -7.13 -1.77
CA THR A 83 13.18 -5.78 -1.20
C THR A 83 14.04 -4.74 -1.90
N ASN A 84 15.04 -5.18 -2.68
CA ASN A 84 15.97 -4.28 -3.34
C ASN A 84 15.40 -3.61 -4.60
N VAL A 85 14.16 -3.95 -4.96
CA VAL A 85 13.48 -3.39 -6.14
C VAL A 85 12.46 -2.31 -5.77
N TRP A 86 12.33 -2.00 -4.48
CA TRP A 86 11.36 -1.00 -4.03
C TRP A 86 11.83 0.42 -4.34
N SER A 87 10.88 1.27 -4.69
CA SER A 87 11.14 2.71 -4.83
C SER A 87 11.40 3.35 -3.46
N ASP A 88 12.32 4.30 -3.42
CA ASP A 88 12.64 5.04 -2.18
C ASP A 88 11.51 5.98 -1.74
N ASP A 89 10.48 6.17 -2.58
CA ASP A 89 9.34 7.01 -2.25
C ASP A 89 8.39 6.36 -1.22
N PHE A 90 8.59 5.07 -0.94
CA PHE A 90 7.71 4.31 -0.07
C PHE A 90 8.44 3.79 1.17
N SER A 91 7.75 3.81 2.30
CA SER A 91 8.23 3.25 3.55
C SER A 91 7.75 1.80 3.65
N VAL A 92 8.61 0.84 3.32
CA VAL A 92 8.24 -0.57 3.19
C VAL A 92 8.83 -1.41 4.32
N THR A 93 8.00 -2.26 4.91
CA THR A 93 8.40 -3.21 5.95
C THR A 93 7.92 -4.60 5.56
N THR A 94 8.74 -5.62 5.80
CA THR A 94 8.35 -7.02 5.56
C THR A 94 7.80 -7.64 6.82
N ARG A 95 6.80 -8.51 6.67
CA ARG A 95 6.18 -9.26 7.76
C ARG A 95 5.85 -10.67 7.28
N THR A 96 5.79 -11.62 8.22
CA THR A 96 5.34 -12.97 7.89
C THR A 96 3.84 -12.97 7.59
N THR A 97 3.36 -14.02 6.91
CA THR A 97 1.93 -14.17 6.63
C THR A 97 1.10 -14.14 7.91
N ASP A 98 1.57 -14.81 8.98
CA ASP A 98 0.87 -14.84 10.25
C ASP A 98 0.81 -13.46 10.92
N GLU A 99 1.90 -12.70 10.84
CA GLU A 99 1.94 -11.33 11.36
C GLU A 99 0.96 -10.42 10.62
N ILE A 100 0.88 -10.57 9.30
CA ILE A 100 -0.05 -9.81 8.47
C ILE A 100 -1.49 -10.14 8.86
N ARG A 101 -1.81 -11.44 9.02
CA ARG A 101 -3.16 -11.87 9.45
C ARG A 101 -3.53 -11.27 10.80
N ARG A 102 -2.62 -11.32 11.76
CA ARG A 102 -2.86 -10.75 13.10
C ARG A 102 -3.07 -9.25 13.02
N PHE A 103 -2.28 -8.58 12.22
CA PHE A 103 -2.42 -7.14 12.02
C PHE A 103 -3.80 -6.79 11.46
N ILE A 104 -4.25 -7.49 10.43
CA ILE A 104 -5.56 -7.25 9.81
C ILE A 104 -6.68 -7.48 10.82
N ARG A 105 -6.58 -8.53 11.64
CA ARG A 105 -7.59 -8.82 12.68
C ARG A 105 -7.62 -7.75 13.76
N SER A 106 -6.49 -7.16 14.09
CA SER A 106 -6.39 -6.15 15.16
C SER A 106 -6.80 -4.76 14.70
N ALA A 107 -6.88 -4.52 13.40
CA ALA A 107 -7.27 -3.23 12.86
C ALA A 107 -8.74 -2.92 13.15
N ASP A 108 -9.05 -1.66 13.41
CA ASP A 108 -10.45 -1.23 13.62
C ASP A 108 -11.29 -1.42 12.37
N ARG A 109 -10.69 -1.21 11.20
CA ARG A 109 -11.33 -1.40 9.90
C ARG A 109 -10.33 -1.99 8.92
N SER A 110 -10.82 -2.81 8.00
CA SER A 110 -10.03 -3.36 6.90
C SER A 110 -10.76 -3.14 5.59
N LEU A 111 -10.08 -2.50 4.64
CA LEU A 111 -10.61 -2.29 3.30
C LEU A 111 -9.85 -3.21 2.35
N ILE A 112 -10.56 -4.03 1.60
CA ILE A 112 -9.98 -5.05 0.72
C ILE A 112 -10.20 -4.66 -0.74
N PHE A 113 -9.11 -4.62 -1.48
CA PHE A 113 -9.14 -4.28 -2.90
C PHE A 113 -8.48 -5.34 -3.76
#